data_17de95d72f4c91c7e3f0c025dfcec819
#
_entry.id   17de95d72f4c91c7e3f0c025dfcec819
#
_cell.length_a   1.000
_cell.length_b   1.000
_cell.length_c   1.000
_cell.angle_alpha   90.00
_cell.angle_beta   90.00
_cell.angle_gamma   90.00
#
_symmetry.space_group_name_H-M   'P 1'
#
loop_
_entity.id
_entity.type
_entity.pdbx_description
1 polymer ?
#
loop_
_entity_poly.entity_id
_entity_poly.type
_entity_poly.pdbx_seq_one_letter_code
_entity_poly.pdbx_strand_id
1 'polypeptide(L)'
;MLPLKWFTKVKIAVSHDYHFNVIVMIDCGADMNCIQEGLILSKYFEKSTERLVSANDTQMKIKYELNNAHVCYNNVCFKIPYVLVKNMTDKVILDLPFINALYPFFVEHDGITTDPFG
;
A
#
# COMPACT_ATOMS: atom_id res chain seq x y z
N MET A 1 -18.63 17.46 1.76
CA MET A 1 -17.88 16.55 0.88
C MET A 1 -18.00 15.13 1.39
N LEU A 2 -18.33 14.23 0.50
CA LEU A 2 -18.44 12.84 0.89
C LEU A 2 -17.03 12.26 1.09
N PRO A 3 -16.80 11.53 2.20
CA PRO A 3 -15.57 10.79 2.36
C PRO A 3 -15.52 9.74 1.26
N LEU A 4 -14.48 9.79 0.43
CA LEU A 4 -14.34 8.83 -0.66
C LEU A 4 -13.59 7.62 -0.14
N LYS A 5 -14.35 6.57 0.14
CA LYS A 5 -13.82 5.27 0.52
C LYS A 5 -14.44 4.25 -0.42
N TRP A 6 -13.59 3.50 -1.10
CA TRP A 6 -14.07 2.39 -1.91
C TRP A 6 -13.08 1.25 -1.90
N PHE A 7 -13.50 0.12 -2.43
CA PHE A 7 -12.73 -1.11 -2.38
C PHE A 7 -12.42 -1.58 -3.78
N THR A 8 -11.24 -2.13 -3.97
CA THR A 8 -10.88 -2.76 -5.24
C THR A 8 -9.89 -3.88 -4.97
N LYS A 9 -9.83 -4.84 -5.88
CA LYS A 9 -8.92 -5.97 -5.79
C LYS A 9 -7.64 -5.66 -6.53
N VAL A 10 -6.51 -5.84 -5.86
CA VAL A 10 -5.20 -5.64 -6.46
C VAL A 10 -4.29 -6.80 -6.09
N LYS A 11 -3.14 -6.86 -6.74
CA LYS A 11 -2.06 -7.75 -6.34
C LYS A 11 -0.99 -6.93 -5.62
N ILE A 12 -0.57 -7.41 -4.47
CA ILE A 12 0.58 -6.84 -3.75
C ILE A 12 1.76 -7.76 -4.01
N ALA A 13 2.85 -7.21 -4.51
CA ALA A 13 4.07 -7.95 -4.80
C ALA A 13 5.18 -7.45 -3.89
N VAL A 14 5.60 -8.31 -2.95
CA VAL A 14 6.59 -7.98 -1.93
C VAL A 14 7.98 -8.38 -2.40
N SER A 15 8.08 -9.51 -3.10
CA SER A 15 9.32 -10.00 -3.69
C SER A 15 8.98 -10.84 -4.93
N HIS A 16 10.00 -11.34 -5.60
CA HIS A 16 9.81 -12.18 -6.78
C HIS A 16 8.91 -13.40 -6.49
N ASP A 17 9.08 -13.97 -5.30
CA ASP A 17 8.38 -15.20 -4.93
C ASP A 17 7.20 -14.95 -3.98
N TYR A 18 6.97 -13.73 -3.56
CA TYR A 18 5.95 -13.45 -2.57
C TYR A 18 5.02 -12.34 -3.05
N HIS A 19 3.87 -12.76 -3.54
CA HIS A 19 2.83 -11.85 -3.96
C HIS A 19 1.46 -12.47 -3.66
N PHE A 20 0.45 -11.63 -3.53
CA PHE A 20 -0.90 -12.10 -3.21
C PHE A 20 -1.93 -11.11 -3.70
N ASN A 21 -3.14 -11.62 -3.95
CA ASN A 21 -4.28 -10.78 -4.28
C ASN A 21 -5.00 -10.40 -3.00
N VAL A 22 -5.46 -9.17 -2.92
CA VAL A 22 -6.14 -8.66 -1.73
C VAL A 22 -7.11 -7.56 -2.13
N ILE A 23 -8.20 -7.45 -1.38
CA ILE A 23 -9.10 -6.31 -1.51
C ILE A 23 -8.54 -5.19 -0.66
N VAL A 24 -8.31 -4.05 -1.30
CA VAL A 24 -7.79 -2.86 -0.62
C VAL A 24 -8.89 -1.83 -0.47
N MET A 25 -8.81 -1.05 0.60
CA MET A 25 -9.66 0.12 0.76
C MET A 25 -8.89 1.35 0.29
N ILE A 26 -9.51 2.13 -0.57
CA ILE A 26 -8.97 3.43 -0.99
C ILE A 26 -9.58 4.48 -0.08
N ASP A 27 -8.75 5.24 0.62
CA ASP A 27 -9.19 6.23 1.61
C ASP A 27 -8.49 7.56 1.36
N CYS A 28 -9.25 8.56 0.95
CA CYS A 28 -8.68 9.89 0.68
C CYS A 28 -8.21 10.61 1.94
N GLY A 29 -8.62 10.14 3.12
CA GLY A 29 -8.22 10.74 4.39
C GLY A 29 -7.08 10.01 5.11
N ALA A 30 -6.52 8.98 4.50
CA ALA A 30 -5.41 8.25 5.10
C ALA A 30 -4.11 9.04 4.98
N ASP A 31 -3.32 9.04 6.06
CA ASP A 31 -2.00 9.69 6.06
C ASP A 31 -0.97 8.93 5.24
N MET A 32 -1.07 7.59 5.23
CA MET A 32 -0.11 6.70 4.61
C MET A 32 -0.81 5.47 4.06
N ASN A 33 -0.15 4.81 3.14
CA ASN A 33 -0.58 3.46 2.74
C ASN A 33 -0.28 2.51 3.88
N CYS A 34 -1.27 1.74 4.30
CA CYS A 34 -1.20 0.86 5.45
C CYS A 34 -1.44 -0.59 5.05
N ILE A 35 -0.69 -1.52 5.63
CA ILE A 35 -0.88 -2.94 5.41
C ILE A 35 -0.74 -3.68 6.74
N GLN A 36 -1.57 -4.70 6.94
CA GLN A 36 -1.50 -5.50 8.16
C GLN A 36 -0.19 -6.28 8.23
N GLU A 37 0.46 -6.24 9.38
CA GLU A 37 1.70 -7.00 9.61
C GLU A 37 1.54 -8.49 9.34
N GLY A 38 0.39 -9.03 9.68
CA GLY A 38 0.11 -10.46 9.52
C GLY A 38 0.13 -10.95 8.08
N LEU A 39 0.03 -10.04 7.11
CA LEU A 39 0.10 -10.40 5.69
C LEU A 39 1.54 -10.48 5.19
N ILE A 40 2.50 -9.98 5.95
CA ILE A 40 3.88 -9.81 5.50
C ILE A 40 4.80 -10.63 6.38
N LEU A 41 5.71 -11.39 5.76
CA LEU A 41 6.74 -12.10 6.50
C LEU A 41 7.70 -11.11 7.14
N SER A 42 8.04 -11.36 8.40
CA SER A 42 8.85 -10.42 9.19
C SER A 42 10.21 -10.11 8.58
N LYS A 43 10.75 -11.01 7.76
CA LYS A 43 12.02 -10.78 7.08
C LYS A 43 11.99 -9.57 6.12
N TYR A 44 10.79 -9.14 5.72
CA TYR A 44 10.64 -7.99 4.84
C TYR A 44 10.40 -6.68 5.60
N PHE A 45 10.25 -6.74 6.91
CA PHE A 45 10.01 -5.55 7.71
C PHE A 45 11.25 -4.67 7.72
N GLU A 46 11.05 -3.37 7.54
CA GLU A 46 12.10 -2.37 7.70
C GLU A 46 11.74 -1.51 8.90
N LYS A 47 12.75 -1.21 9.71
CA LYS A 47 12.53 -0.42 10.91
C LYS A 47 12.18 1.02 10.54
N SER A 48 11.13 1.54 11.15
CA SER A 48 10.70 2.91 10.95
C SER A 48 10.85 3.69 12.25
N THR A 49 10.92 5.01 12.15
CA THR A 49 10.77 5.85 13.33
C THR A 49 9.38 5.66 13.90
N GLU A 50 9.29 5.40 15.21
CA GLU A 50 8.01 5.24 15.88
C GLU A 50 7.19 6.51 15.73
N ARG A 51 5.95 6.38 15.27
CA ARG A 51 5.06 7.50 15.04
C ARG A 51 3.62 7.05 14.97
N LEU A 52 2.71 8.03 15.04
CA LEU A 52 1.29 7.78 14.85
C LEU A 52 0.90 8.16 13.42
N VAL A 53 0.07 7.32 12.81
CA VAL A 53 -0.55 7.62 11.52
C VAL A 53 -2.05 7.44 11.63
N SER A 54 -2.79 8.15 10.82
CA SER A 54 -4.25 8.06 10.78
C SER A 54 -4.72 7.44 9.48
N ALA A 55 -5.62 6.48 9.59
CA ALA A 55 -6.31 5.90 8.46
C ALA A 55 -7.65 5.37 8.95
N ASN A 56 -8.70 5.55 8.13
CA ASN A 56 -10.05 5.07 8.46
C ASN A 56 -10.51 5.55 9.84
N ASP A 57 -10.27 6.83 10.14
CA ASP A 57 -10.65 7.50 11.40
C ASP A 57 -10.01 6.87 12.65
N THR A 58 -8.91 6.15 12.48
CA THR A 58 -8.22 5.48 13.57
C THR A 58 -6.76 5.93 13.58
N GLN A 59 -6.24 6.21 14.78
CA GLN A 59 -4.81 6.46 14.97
C GLN A 59 -4.12 5.16 15.34
N MET A 60 -2.99 4.91 14.69
CA MET A 60 -2.25 3.67 14.87
C MET A 60 -0.78 3.96 15.08
N LYS A 61 -0.17 3.21 15.99
CA LYS A 61 1.28 3.34 16.26
C LYS A 61 2.04 2.45 15.30
N ILE A 62 3.04 3.04 14.65
CA ILE A 62 3.82 2.39 13.61
C ILE A 62 5.26 2.20 14.10
N LYS A 63 5.81 1.01 13.89
CA LYS A 63 7.20 0.68 14.20
C LYS A 63 7.98 0.18 12.99
N TYR A 64 7.28 -0.33 11.99
CA TYR A 64 7.90 -0.95 10.82
C TYR A 64 7.24 -0.45 9.56
N GLU A 65 7.98 -0.51 8.49
CA GLU A 65 7.50 -0.12 7.16
C GLU A 65 7.96 -1.13 6.13
N LEU A 66 7.34 -1.05 4.96
CA LEU A 66 7.61 -1.92 3.82
C LEU A 66 7.83 -1.00 2.62
N ASN A 67 9.08 -0.86 2.16
CA ASN A 67 9.43 0.14 1.17
C ASN A 67 9.64 -0.37 -0.25
N ASN A 68 9.75 -1.67 -0.42
CA ASN A 68 10.07 -2.25 -1.73
C ASN A 68 8.93 -3.05 -2.35
N ALA A 69 7.74 -2.96 -1.78
CA ALA A 69 6.58 -3.66 -2.33
C ALA A 69 5.94 -2.86 -3.46
N HIS A 70 5.29 -3.60 -4.34
CA HIS A 70 4.56 -3.04 -5.47
C HIS A 70 3.08 -3.34 -5.34
N VAL A 71 2.24 -2.44 -5.82
CA VAL A 71 0.84 -2.70 -6.04
C VAL A 71 0.61 -2.83 -7.54
N CYS A 72 -0.14 -3.86 -7.93
CA CYS A 72 -0.38 -4.15 -9.34
C CYS A 72 -1.87 -4.20 -9.62
N TYR A 73 -2.28 -3.52 -10.68
CA TYR A 73 -3.65 -3.49 -11.15
C TYR A 73 -3.64 -3.55 -12.67
N ASN A 74 -4.42 -4.47 -13.25
CA ASN A 74 -4.47 -4.67 -14.71
C ASN A 74 -3.08 -4.83 -15.35
N ASN A 75 -2.23 -5.64 -14.71
CA ASN A 75 -0.87 -5.93 -15.17
C ASN A 75 0.08 -4.73 -15.14
N VAL A 76 -0.31 -3.65 -14.50
CA VAL A 76 0.55 -2.49 -14.30
C VAL A 76 0.92 -2.44 -12.84
N CYS A 77 2.21 -2.35 -12.54
CA CYS A 77 2.73 -2.36 -11.18
C CYS A 77 3.53 -1.10 -10.89
N PHE A 78 3.41 -0.62 -9.66
CA PHE A 78 4.23 0.50 -9.21
C PHE A 78 4.58 0.35 -7.75
N LYS A 79 5.76 0.82 -7.41
CA LYS A 79 6.31 0.70 -6.06
C LYS A 79 5.75 1.82 -5.20
N ILE A 80 5.21 1.46 -4.04
CA ILE A 80 4.72 2.42 -3.06
C ILE A 80 5.16 1.99 -1.67
N PRO A 81 5.42 2.95 -0.77
CA PRO A 81 5.73 2.61 0.61
C PRO A 81 4.48 2.31 1.40
N TYR A 82 4.61 1.39 2.36
CA TYR A 82 3.54 1.06 3.30
C TYR A 82 4.07 1.15 4.72
N VAL A 83 3.20 1.50 5.66
CA VAL A 83 3.46 1.27 7.07
C VAL A 83 2.77 -0.01 7.51
N LEU A 84 3.40 -0.73 8.42
CA LEU A 84 2.89 -2.02 8.90
C LEU A 84 2.07 -1.77 10.17
N VAL A 85 0.86 -2.28 10.18
CA VAL A 85 -0.10 -2.05 11.26
C VAL A 85 -0.53 -3.39 11.85
N LYS A 86 -0.54 -3.48 13.17
CA LYS A 86 -0.91 -4.73 13.87
C LYS A 86 -2.40 -5.01 13.84
N ASN A 87 -3.20 -4.02 14.18
CA ASN A 87 -4.65 -4.19 14.37
C ASN A 87 -5.39 -3.21 13.48
N MET A 88 -5.86 -3.69 12.37
CA MET A 88 -6.61 -2.89 11.41
C MET A 88 -7.72 -3.75 10.84
N THR A 89 -8.91 -3.16 10.71
CA THR A 89 -10.07 -3.89 10.18
C THR A 89 -9.85 -4.30 8.73
N ASP A 90 -9.34 -3.37 7.93
CA ASP A 90 -9.03 -3.63 6.54
C ASP A 90 -7.63 -4.21 6.41
N LYS A 91 -7.43 -5.08 5.44
CA LYS A 91 -6.11 -5.69 5.25
C LYS A 91 -5.08 -4.72 4.69
N VAL A 92 -5.53 -3.86 3.78
CA VAL A 92 -4.69 -2.86 3.14
C VAL A 92 -5.52 -1.60 2.93
N ILE A 93 -4.94 -0.46 3.26
CA ILE A 93 -5.54 0.86 3.00
C ILE A 93 -4.57 1.64 2.14
N LEU A 94 -5.05 2.14 1.00
CA LEU A 94 -4.25 2.96 0.11
C LEU A 94 -4.71 4.42 0.17
N ASP A 95 -3.74 5.30 0.20
CA ASP A 95 -3.96 6.74 0.21
C ASP A 95 -4.31 7.22 -1.21
N LEU A 96 -5.53 7.66 -1.41
CA LEU A 96 -6.00 8.12 -2.71
C LEU A 96 -5.19 9.29 -3.29
N PRO A 97 -4.85 10.34 -2.50
CA PRO A 97 -4.02 11.42 -3.04
C PRO A 97 -2.69 10.93 -3.60
N PHE A 98 -2.07 9.95 -2.96
CA PHE A 98 -0.83 9.37 -3.43
C PHE A 98 -1.04 8.64 -4.77
N ILE A 99 -2.11 7.86 -4.87
CA ILE A 99 -2.44 7.14 -6.11
C ILE A 99 -2.75 8.12 -7.23
N ASN A 100 -3.50 9.17 -6.95
CA ASN A 100 -3.80 10.21 -7.94
C ASN A 100 -2.54 10.90 -8.44
N ALA A 101 -1.59 11.14 -7.54
CA ALA A 101 -0.33 11.77 -7.91
C ALA A 101 0.52 10.86 -8.82
N LEU A 102 0.36 9.56 -8.70
CA LEU A 102 1.06 8.59 -9.53
C LEU A 102 0.37 8.31 -10.86
N TYR A 103 -0.89 8.65 -10.98
CA TYR A 103 -1.70 8.31 -12.15
C TYR A 103 -1.07 8.73 -13.48
N PRO A 104 -0.53 9.95 -13.62
CA PRO A 104 0.08 10.34 -14.89
C PRO A 104 1.28 9.47 -15.28
N PHE A 105 2.01 8.93 -14.31
CA PHE A 105 3.14 8.06 -14.57
C PHE A 105 2.73 6.75 -15.23
N PHE A 106 1.53 6.28 -14.94
CA PHE A 106 1.01 5.08 -15.57
C PHE A 106 0.82 5.21 -17.06
N VAL A 107 0.50 6.41 -17.50
CA VAL A 107 0.07 6.64 -18.88
C VAL A 107 1.22 7.14 -19.74
N GLU A 108 2.21 7.77 -19.13
CA GLU A 108 3.19 8.58 -19.87
C GLU A 108 4.64 8.17 -19.71
N HIS A 109 4.98 7.32 -18.71
CA HIS A 109 6.39 7.15 -18.34
C HIS A 109 6.79 5.71 -18.12
N ASP A 110 8.11 5.47 -18.24
CA ASP A 110 8.73 4.16 -18.09
C ASP A 110 8.88 3.66 -16.67
N GLY A 111 8.43 4.44 -15.69
CA GLY A 111 8.41 4.00 -14.29
C GLY A 111 7.38 2.92 -14.00
N ILE A 112 6.52 2.63 -14.97
CA ILE A 112 5.50 1.61 -14.88
C ILE A 112 6.07 0.30 -15.39
N THR A 113 5.87 -0.75 -14.63
CA THR A 113 6.32 -2.07 -15.05
C THR A 113 5.22 -3.10 -14.82
N THR A 114 5.19 -4.12 -15.67
CA THR A 114 4.30 -5.27 -15.48
C THR A 114 4.99 -6.38 -14.71
N ASP A 115 6.31 -6.31 -14.60
CA ASP A 115 7.11 -7.24 -13.81
C ASP A 115 8.04 -6.44 -12.91
N PRO A 116 7.62 -6.13 -11.65
CA PRO A 116 8.37 -5.25 -10.77
C PRO A 116 9.74 -5.80 -10.36
N PHE A 117 9.98 -7.10 -10.53
CA PHE A 117 11.22 -7.75 -10.07
C PHE A 117 12.00 -8.40 -11.20
N GLY A 118 11.48 -8.31 -12.40
CA GLY A 118 12.09 -8.94 -13.57
C GLY A 118 12.84 -7.97 -14.46
#